data_adb3e6ca6a857da571bcdb3ed6ccae8e
#
_entry.id   adb3e6ca6a857da571bcdb3ed6ccae8e
#
_cell.length_a   1.000
_cell.length_b   1.000
_cell.length_c   1.000
_cell.angle_alpha   90.00
_cell.angle_beta   90.00
_cell.angle_gamma   90.00
#
_symmetry.space_group_name_H-M   'P 1'
#
loop_
_entity.id
_entity.type
_entity.pdbx_description
1 polymer ?
#
loop_
_entity_poly.entity_id
_entity_poly.type
_entity_poly.pdbx_seq_one_letter_code
_entity_poly.pdbx_strand_id
1 'polypeptide(L)'
;MSELTESAVLARVPSLVDERLQVVGRREPVTVRPGTSLADCIAEIQRTGTGDSVFVVDASGRLAGVLTERDIFGRLVGGDVAEIDLGQPVETLMTTKPHHLHLDETVRDAIALMQTGRYRNVPLLDDDDHLMGVIRPQDILKYLAESFPEELLNLPPRPHQTMRRAEGG
;
A
#
# COMPACT_ATOMS: atom_id res chain seq x y z
N MET A 1 5.60 38.98 9.17
CA MET A 1 5.05 37.94 8.28
C MET A 1 6.20 37.39 7.45
N SER A 2 6.59 36.17 7.74
CA SER A 2 7.71 35.54 7.05
C SER A 2 7.18 34.97 5.73
N GLU A 3 7.53 35.57 4.62
CA GLU A 3 7.38 34.97 3.29
C GLU A 3 8.27 33.72 3.27
N LEU A 4 7.66 32.58 3.47
CA LEU A 4 8.28 31.30 3.12
C LEU A 4 8.34 31.29 1.59
N THR A 5 9.49 31.61 1.05
CA THR A 5 9.74 31.57 -0.38
C THR A 5 9.43 30.17 -0.92
N GLU A 6 8.87 30.09 -2.12
CA GLU A 6 8.58 28.84 -2.85
C GLU A 6 9.77 27.85 -2.80
N SER A 7 10.98 28.37 -2.81
CA SER A 7 12.22 27.62 -2.66
C SER A 7 12.36 26.92 -1.29
N ALA A 8 11.92 27.56 -0.21
CA ALA A 8 12.03 26.98 1.15
C ALA A 8 11.01 25.84 1.35
N VAL A 9 9.95 25.87 0.63
CA VAL A 9 8.92 24.84 0.70
C VAL A 9 9.28 23.63 -0.18
N LEU A 10 9.76 23.86 -1.39
CA LEU A 10 10.29 22.79 -2.24
C LEU A 10 11.48 22.08 -1.60
N ALA A 11 12.25 22.76 -0.76
CA ALA A 11 13.32 22.16 0.03
C ALA A 11 12.83 21.23 1.15
N ARG A 12 11.54 21.30 1.56
CA ARG A 12 10.96 20.42 2.58
C ARG A 12 10.53 19.06 2.07
N VAL A 13 10.22 18.91 0.78
CA VAL A 13 9.80 17.63 0.22
C VAL A 13 10.82 16.51 0.46
N PRO A 14 12.14 16.74 0.26
CA PRO A 14 13.13 15.72 0.59
C PRO A 14 13.11 15.28 2.05
N SER A 15 12.84 16.19 3.00
CA SER A 15 12.78 15.84 4.42
C SER A 15 11.54 15.01 4.78
N LEU A 16 10.41 15.22 4.11
CA LEU A 16 9.17 14.48 4.36
C LEU A 16 9.29 13.00 3.96
N VAL A 17 10.01 12.72 2.87
CA VAL A 17 10.20 11.32 2.44
C VAL A 17 11.25 10.59 3.27
N ASP A 18 12.07 11.29 4.03
CA ASP A 18 13.04 10.73 4.96
C ASP A 18 12.46 10.51 6.37
N GLU A 19 11.20 10.92 6.60
CA GLU A 19 10.48 10.59 7.83
C GLU A 19 10.18 9.10 7.93
N ARG A 20 10.09 8.60 9.18
CA ARG A 20 9.81 7.20 9.44
C ARG A 20 8.35 6.86 9.20
N LEU A 21 8.08 5.64 8.76
CA LEU A 21 6.73 5.17 8.46
C LEU A 21 5.78 5.19 9.66
N GLN A 22 6.30 5.19 10.88
CA GLN A 22 5.49 5.32 12.08
C GLN A 22 4.62 6.59 12.14
N VAL A 23 5.01 7.67 11.43
CA VAL A 23 4.24 8.93 11.38
C VAL A 23 3.16 8.93 10.29
N VAL A 24 3.22 7.99 9.36
CA VAL A 24 2.22 7.85 8.30
C VAL A 24 1.01 7.10 8.82
N GLY A 25 -0.18 7.59 8.53
CA GLY A 25 -1.41 6.88 8.86
C GLY A 25 -1.46 5.51 8.18
N ARG A 26 -1.63 4.47 8.97
CA ARG A 26 -1.75 3.10 8.49
C ARG A 26 -3.16 2.56 8.73
N ARG A 27 -3.53 1.57 7.94
CA ARG A 27 -4.84 0.93 8.04
C ARG A 27 -4.73 -0.38 8.78
N GLU A 28 -5.84 -0.80 9.38
CA GLU A 28 -5.96 -2.17 9.86
C GLU A 28 -5.94 -3.14 8.69
N PRO A 29 -5.08 -4.16 8.74
CA PRO A 29 -5.04 -5.19 7.70
C PRO A 29 -6.24 -6.13 7.84
N VAL A 30 -6.70 -6.66 6.71
CA VAL A 30 -7.61 -7.81 6.70
C VAL A 30 -6.77 -9.05 6.95
N THR A 31 -7.01 -9.74 8.06
CA THR A 31 -6.22 -10.90 8.46
C THR A 31 -7.04 -12.17 8.51
N VAL A 32 -6.37 -13.27 8.19
CA VAL A 32 -6.89 -14.63 8.35
C VAL A 32 -5.85 -15.50 9.05
N ARG A 33 -6.28 -16.64 9.57
CA ARG A 33 -5.39 -17.62 10.17
C ARG A 33 -4.88 -18.61 9.13
N PRO A 34 -3.73 -19.25 9.37
CA PRO A 34 -3.32 -20.43 8.64
C PRO A 34 -4.44 -21.48 8.62
N GLY A 35 -4.63 -22.17 7.51
CA GLY A 35 -5.69 -23.15 7.32
C GLY A 35 -7.05 -22.57 6.92
N THR A 36 -7.22 -21.25 6.87
CA THR A 36 -8.44 -20.61 6.36
C THR A 36 -8.66 -21.01 4.89
N SER A 37 -9.90 -21.36 4.54
CA SER A 37 -10.22 -21.75 3.17
C SER A 37 -10.09 -20.58 2.19
N LEU A 38 -9.81 -20.87 0.92
CA LEU A 38 -9.78 -19.85 -0.12
C LEU A 38 -11.13 -19.15 -0.26
N ALA A 39 -12.25 -19.86 -0.08
CA ALA A 39 -13.58 -19.28 -0.10
C ALA A 39 -13.75 -18.23 1.01
N ASP A 40 -13.32 -18.52 2.23
CA ASP A 40 -13.40 -17.60 3.35
C ASP A 40 -12.46 -16.40 3.17
N CYS A 41 -11.27 -16.61 2.59
CA CYS A 41 -10.37 -15.52 2.24
C CYS A 41 -11.01 -14.55 1.24
N ILE A 42 -11.66 -15.07 0.20
CA ILE A 42 -12.38 -14.25 -0.80
C ILE A 42 -13.52 -13.49 -0.14
N ALA A 43 -14.28 -14.14 0.74
CA ALA A 43 -15.36 -13.49 1.49
C ALA A 43 -14.84 -12.34 2.37
N GLU A 44 -13.70 -12.51 3.02
CA GLU A 44 -13.06 -11.43 3.81
C GLU A 44 -12.60 -10.26 2.94
N ILE A 45 -12.03 -10.51 1.77
CA ILE A 45 -11.66 -9.46 0.81
C ILE A 45 -12.91 -8.66 0.39
N GLN A 46 -14.01 -9.34 0.09
CA GLN A 46 -15.26 -8.70 -0.32
C GLN A 46 -15.92 -7.90 0.82
N ARG A 47 -15.91 -8.45 2.03
CA ARG A 47 -16.55 -7.84 3.20
C ARG A 47 -16.04 -6.46 3.50
N THR A 48 -14.75 -6.22 3.32
CA THR A 48 -14.12 -4.95 3.66
C THR A 48 -14.31 -3.87 2.59
N GLY A 49 -14.65 -4.25 1.36
CA GLY A 49 -14.91 -3.33 0.23
C GLY A 49 -13.71 -2.46 -0.20
N THR A 50 -12.63 -2.49 0.56
CA THR A 50 -11.42 -1.68 0.35
C THR A 50 -10.17 -2.52 0.23
N GLY A 51 -10.27 -3.83 0.48
CA GLY A 51 -9.17 -4.77 0.45
C GLY A 51 -9.10 -5.51 -0.87
N ASP A 52 -7.92 -5.64 -1.41
CA ASP A 52 -7.59 -6.51 -2.53
C ASP A 52 -6.70 -7.68 -2.09
N SER A 53 -6.51 -7.81 -0.78
CA SER A 53 -5.64 -8.83 -0.18
C SER A 53 -6.03 -9.17 1.25
N VAL A 54 -5.71 -10.38 1.67
CA VAL A 54 -5.73 -10.81 3.06
C VAL A 54 -4.31 -11.20 3.49
N PHE A 55 -3.97 -10.88 4.73
CA PHE A 55 -2.70 -11.24 5.34
C PHE A 55 -2.90 -12.44 6.26
N VAL A 56 -2.06 -13.45 6.07
CA VAL A 56 -2.08 -14.65 6.90
C VAL A 56 -1.18 -14.42 8.10
N VAL A 57 -1.78 -14.49 9.29
CA VAL A 57 -1.11 -14.18 10.56
C VAL A 57 -1.23 -15.39 11.47
N ASP A 58 -0.11 -15.84 12.01
CA ASP A 58 -0.07 -16.98 12.93
C ASP A 58 -0.65 -16.65 14.31
N ALA A 59 -0.64 -17.64 15.20
CA ALA A 59 -1.19 -17.48 16.55
C ALA A 59 -0.42 -16.47 17.41
N SER A 60 0.83 -16.18 17.07
CA SER A 60 1.66 -15.18 17.76
C SER A 60 1.52 -13.75 17.18
N GLY A 61 0.77 -13.59 16.10
CA GLY A 61 0.59 -12.29 15.43
C GLY A 61 1.63 -12.01 14.34
N ARG A 62 2.46 -12.98 13.98
CA ARG A 62 3.50 -12.84 12.95
C ARG A 62 2.94 -13.08 11.56
N LEU A 63 3.45 -12.31 10.61
CA LEU A 63 3.07 -12.41 9.21
C LEU A 63 3.63 -13.69 8.58
N ALA A 64 2.73 -14.59 8.15
CA ALA A 64 3.09 -15.84 7.48
C ALA A 64 3.00 -15.75 5.96
N GLY A 65 2.10 -14.92 5.42
CA GLY A 65 1.91 -14.79 3.99
C GLY A 65 0.85 -13.76 3.62
N VAL A 66 0.64 -13.59 2.32
CA VAL A 66 -0.40 -12.74 1.75
C VAL A 66 -1.07 -13.44 0.58
N LEU A 67 -2.40 -13.34 0.50
CA LEU A 67 -3.19 -13.73 -0.65
C LEU A 67 -3.81 -12.47 -1.26
N THR A 68 -3.58 -12.26 -2.56
CA THR A 68 -4.07 -11.11 -3.30
C THR A 68 -5.06 -11.53 -4.39
N GLU A 69 -5.85 -10.58 -4.88
CA GLU A 69 -6.69 -10.79 -6.08
C GLU A 69 -5.86 -11.32 -7.26
N ARG A 70 -4.62 -10.81 -7.42
CA ARG A 70 -3.73 -11.24 -8.49
C ARG A 70 -3.38 -12.72 -8.40
N ASP A 71 -3.14 -13.24 -7.18
CA ASP A 71 -2.83 -14.66 -6.97
C ASP A 71 -4.04 -15.51 -7.39
N ILE A 72 -5.25 -15.07 -7.02
CA ILE A 72 -6.50 -15.74 -7.37
C ILE A 72 -6.73 -15.71 -8.88
N PHE A 73 -6.64 -14.53 -9.50
CA PHE A 73 -6.85 -14.37 -10.94
C PHE A 73 -5.77 -15.07 -11.77
N GLY A 74 -4.51 -15.04 -11.32
CA GLY A 74 -3.43 -15.75 -11.96
C GLY A 74 -3.68 -17.25 -12.02
N ARG A 75 -4.27 -17.81 -10.98
CA ARG A 75 -4.65 -19.23 -10.95
C ARG A 75 -5.84 -19.53 -11.88
N LEU A 76 -6.82 -18.63 -11.94
CA LEU A 76 -7.99 -18.76 -12.80
C LEU A 76 -7.65 -18.71 -14.30
N VAL A 77 -6.66 -17.89 -14.68
CA VAL A 77 -6.32 -17.64 -16.10
C VAL A 77 -5.16 -18.54 -16.57
N GLY A 78 -4.24 -18.88 -15.69
CA GLY A 78 -2.98 -19.56 -16.03
C GLY A 78 -2.98 -21.07 -15.93
N GLY A 79 -4.07 -21.70 -15.47
CA GLY A 79 -4.18 -23.14 -15.26
C GLY A 79 -5.39 -23.74 -15.95
N ASP A 80 -5.46 -25.05 -16.01
CA ASP A 80 -6.70 -25.75 -16.32
C ASP A 80 -7.77 -25.25 -15.34
N VAL A 81 -8.71 -24.48 -15.87
CA VAL A 81 -9.82 -23.86 -15.14
C VAL A 81 -10.70 -24.91 -14.43
N ALA A 82 -10.38 -26.18 -14.63
CA ALA A 82 -11.20 -27.28 -14.20
C ALA A 82 -11.44 -27.33 -12.69
N GLU A 83 -10.49 -26.89 -11.84
CA GLU A 83 -10.71 -27.11 -10.39
C GLU A 83 -9.83 -26.20 -9.52
N ILE A 84 -10.26 -24.94 -9.32
CA ILE A 84 -9.89 -24.32 -8.07
C ILE A 84 -10.81 -24.86 -6.99
N ASP A 85 -10.30 -25.75 -6.18
CA ASP A 85 -10.99 -26.15 -4.98
C ASP A 85 -10.92 -25.02 -3.95
N LEU A 86 -12.00 -24.26 -3.84
CA LEU A 86 -12.12 -23.15 -2.90
C LEU A 86 -12.12 -23.62 -1.43
N GLY A 87 -12.29 -24.91 -1.19
CA GLY A 87 -12.15 -25.52 0.14
C GLY A 87 -10.71 -25.69 0.58
N GLN A 88 -9.73 -25.53 -0.31
CA GLN A 88 -8.32 -25.65 0.05
C GLN A 88 -7.86 -24.53 0.98
N PRO A 89 -6.88 -24.81 1.84
CA PRO A 89 -6.32 -23.80 2.74
C PRO A 89 -5.55 -22.72 1.98
N VAL A 90 -5.52 -21.51 2.53
CA VAL A 90 -4.88 -20.32 1.95
C VAL A 90 -3.42 -20.55 1.57
N GLU A 91 -2.71 -21.41 2.30
CA GLU A 91 -1.32 -21.76 2.05
C GLU A 91 -1.05 -22.37 0.67
N THR A 92 -2.09 -22.91 0.02
CA THR A 92 -1.94 -23.49 -1.33
C THR A 92 -1.74 -22.44 -2.41
N LEU A 93 -2.12 -21.18 -2.15
CA LEU A 93 -2.09 -20.10 -3.12
C LEU A 93 -1.38 -18.84 -2.65
N MET A 94 -1.27 -18.63 -1.33
CA MET A 94 -0.64 -17.44 -0.78
C MET A 94 0.83 -17.30 -1.17
N THR A 95 1.30 -16.06 -1.25
CA THR A 95 2.73 -15.77 -1.31
C THR A 95 3.29 -15.86 0.10
N THR A 96 4.26 -16.75 0.31
CA THR A 96 5.02 -16.85 1.55
C THR A 96 6.10 -15.78 1.60
N LYS A 97 6.42 -15.27 2.79
CA LYS A 97 7.41 -14.20 2.98
C LYS A 97 7.18 -13.00 2.06
N PRO A 98 5.99 -12.36 2.16
CA PRO A 98 5.69 -11.20 1.34
C PRO A 98 6.66 -10.07 1.63
N HIS A 99 6.87 -9.21 0.63
CA HIS A 99 7.60 -7.97 0.86
C HIS A 99 6.89 -7.15 1.92
N HIS A 100 7.65 -6.63 2.84
CA HIS A 100 7.18 -5.85 3.98
C HIS A 100 8.17 -4.71 4.29
N LEU A 101 7.74 -3.81 5.15
CA LEU A 101 8.57 -2.76 5.70
C LEU A 101 8.42 -2.74 7.22
N HIS A 102 9.44 -2.28 7.91
CA HIS A 102 9.38 -2.02 9.34
C HIS A 102 8.96 -0.58 9.61
N LEU A 103 8.38 -0.32 10.78
CA LEU A 103 7.88 1.00 11.16
C LEU A 103 8.98 2.08 11.23
N ASP A 104 10.23 1.68 11.41
CA ASP A 104 11.39 2.56 11.48
C ASP A 104 12.03 2.84 10.10
N GLU A 105 11.60 2.16 9.04
CA GLU A 105 11.97 2.50 7.67
C GLU A 105 11.29 3.80 7.23
N THR A 106 11.73 4.35 6.11
CA THR A 106 11.32 5.68 5.68
C THR A 106 10.17 5.66 4.66
N VAL A 107 9.50 6.79 4.51
CA VAL A 107 8.53 7.01 3.42
C VAL A 107 9.16 6.77 2.05
N ARG A 108 10.45 7.15 1.89
CA ARG A 108 11.23 6.88 0.68
C ARG A 108 11.32 5.39 0.35
N ASP A 109 11.58 4.56 1.36
CA ASP A 109 11.65 3.11 1.20
C ASP A 109 10.30 2.54 0.75
N ALA A 110 9.21 3.04 1.32
CA ALA A 110 7.86 2.63 0.93
C ALA A 110 7.55 3.01 -0.52
N ILE A 111 7.86 4.23 -0.94
CA ILE A 111 7.68 4.68 -2.32
C ILE A 111 8.50 3.81 -3.28
N ALA A 112 9.75 3.55 -2.96
CA ALA A 112 10.63 2.72 -3.78
C ALA A 112 10.08 1.30 -3.94
N LEU A 113 9.62 0.68 -2.84
CA LEU A 113 9.01 -0.65 -2.87
C LEU A 113 7.74 -0.68 -3.72
N MET A 114 6.87 0.31 -3.57
CA MET A 114 5.62 0.42 -4.34
C MET A 114 5.87 0.59 -5.84
N GLN A 115 6.90 1.36 -6.21
CA GLN A 115 7.26 1.59 -7.60
C GLN A 115 7.87 0.35 -8.27
N THR A 116 8.78 -0.34 -7.59
CA THR A 116 9.49 -1.48 -8.15
C THR A 116 8.64 -2.73 -8.22
N GLY A 117 7.83 -3.00 -7.19
CA GLY A 117 7.07 -4.23 -7.05
C GLY A 117 5.61 -4.14 -7.48
N ARG A 118 5.09 -2.95 -7.79
CA ARG A 118 3.65 -2.70 -8.03
C ARG A 118 2.76 -3.14 -6.86
N TYR A 119 3.29 -3.04 -5.65
CA TYR A 119 2.54 -3.38 -4.44
C TYR A 119 1.51 -2.28 -4.13
N ARG A 120 0.27 -2.69 -3.88
CA ARG A 120 -0.83 -1.79 -3.47
C ARG A 120 -1.03 -1.76 -1.97
N ASN A 121 -0.69 -2.86 -1.30
CA ASN A 121 -0.79 -3.02 0.13
C ASN A 121 0.54 -3.54 0.64
N VAL A 122 1.26 -2.71 1.38
CA VAL A 122 2.55 -3.08 1.97
C VAL A 122 2.35 -3.30 3.47
N PRO A 123 2.56 -4.53 3.97
CA PRO A 123 2.46 -4.79 5.39
C PRO A 123 3.61 -4.13 6.14
N LEU A 124 3.28 -3.55 7.29
CA LEU A 124 4.22 -2.95 8.23
C LEU A 124 4.38 -3.86 9.44
N LEU A 125 5.62 -4.17 9.76
CA LEU A 125 5.98 -5.04 10.87
C LEU A 125 6.68 -4.26 11.99
N ASP A 126 6.61 -4.78 13.21
CA ASP A 126 7.48 -4.38 14.30
C ASP A 126 8.79 -5.20 14.28
N ASP A 127 9.64 -4.98 15.28
CA ASP A 127 10.94 -5.63 15.41
C ASP A 127 10.83 -7.14 15.68
N ASP A 128 9.66 -7.61 16.11
CA ASP A 128 9.37 -9.02 16.38
C ASP A 128 8.58 -9.70 15.24
N ASP A 129 8.48 -9.04 14.07
CA ASP A 129 7.74 -9.49 12.88
C ASP A 129 6.22 -9.56 13.06
N HIS A 130 5.66 -8.88 14.04
CA HIS A 130 4.21 -8.76 14.17
C HIS A 130 3.65 -7.77 13.15
N LEU A 131 2.51 -8.14 12.56
CA LEU A 131 1.81 -7.27 11.63
C LEU A 131 1.15 -6.10 12.38
N MET A 132 1.65 -4.89 12.12
CA MET A 132 1.25 -3.65 12.80
C MET A 132 0.28 -2.80 11.98
N GLY A 133 0.13 -3.09 10.70
CA GLY A 133 -0.73 -2.35 9.81
C GLY A 133 -0.38 -2.55 8.35
N VAL A 134 -1.07 -1.83 7.50
CA VAL A 134 -0.86 -1.81 6.05
C VAL A 134 -0.78 -0.37 5.59
N ILE A 135 0.17 -0.09 4.71
CA ILE A 135 0.30 1.21 4.06
C ILE A 135 0.04 1.07 2.56
N ARG A 136 -0.66 2.04 2.01
CA ARG A 136 -1.01 2.14 0.58
C ARG A 136 -0.42 3.39 -0.04
N PRO A 137 -0.31 3.48 -1.38
CA PRO A 137 0.07 4.71 -2.06
C PRO A 137 -0.79 5.91 -1.64
N GLN A 138 -2.10 5.73 -1.46
CA GLN A 138 -2.99 6.81 -1.01
C GLN A 138 -2.66 7.34 0.39
N ASP A 139 -2.19 6.49 1.28
CA ASP A 139 -1.83 6.87 2.65
C ASP A 139 -0.58 7.76 2.64
N ILE A 140 0.37 7.45 1.76
CA ILE A 140 1.56 8.28 1.53
C ILE A 140 1.17 9.62 0.91
N LEU A 141 0.32 9.61 -0.13
CA LEU A 141 -0.15 10.84 -0.76
C LEU A 141 -0.90 11.73 0.22
N LYS A 142 -1.73 11.14 1.09
CA LYS A 142 -2.42 11.87 2.15
C LYS A 142 -1.43 12.49 3.14
N TYR A 143 -0.45 11.72 3.60
CA TYR A 143 0.59 12.22 4.49
C TYR A 143 1.35 13.41 3.88
N LEU A 144 1.75 13.30 2.61
CA LEU A 144 2.44 14.38 1.92
C LEU A 144 1.55 15.63 1.78
N ALA A 145 0.28 15.45 1.40
CA ALA A 145 -0.66 16.56 1.25
C ALA A 145 -0.94 17.28 2.58
N GLU A 146 -1.10 16.55 3.67
CA GLU A 146 -1.32 17.10 5.02
C GLU A 146 -0.08 17.77 5.59
N SER A 147 1.10 17.40 5.10
CA SER A 147 2.37 17.97 5.54
C SER A 147 2.75 19.24 4.76
N PHE A 148 2.06 19.54 3.65
CA PHE A 148 2.22 20.79 2.94
C PHE A 148 1.37 21.89 3.58
N PRO A 149 1.90 23.11 3.78
CA PRO A 149 1.09 24.26 4.15
C PRO A 149 -0.01 24.51 3.10
N GLU A 150 -1.22 24.92 3.54
CA GLU A 150 -2.36 25.21 2.64
C GLU A 150 -2.01 26.22 1.54
N GLU A 151 -1.10 27.12 1.82
CA GLU A 151 -0.61 28.13 0.88
C GLU A 151 0.03 27.52 -0.38
N LEU A 152 0.51 26.27 -0.31
CA LEU A 152 1.08 25.59 -1.47
C LEU A 152 0.06 24.90 -2.36
N LEU A 153 -1.03 24.45 -1.77
CA LEU A 153 -2.12 23.82 -2.50
C LEU A 153 -2.87 24.84 -3.35
N ASN A 154 -2.75 26.14 -3.02
CA ASN A 154 -3.42 27.25 -3.66
C ASN A 154 -2.49 28.11 -4.54
N LEU A 155 -1.27 27.65 -4.84
CA LEU A 155 -0.40 28.38 -5.77
C LEU A 155 -1.06 28.44 -7.15
N PRO A 156 -1.16 29.64 -7.76
CA PRO A 156 -1.67 29.76 -9.12
C PRO A 156 -0.79 28.94 -10.08
N PRO A 157 -1.37 28.38 -11.15
CA PRO A 157 -0.59 27.66 -12.13
C PRO A 157 0.54 28.56 -12.66
N ARG A 158 1.75 27.97 -12.77
CA ARG A 158 2.93 28.70 -13.20
C ARG A 158 2.64 29.52 -14.46
N PRO A 159 2.99 30.84 -14.52
CA PRO A 159 2.63 31.71 -15.64
C PRO A 159 3.25 31.31 -16.98
N HIS A 160 4.10 30.28 -17.00
CA HIS A 160 4.73 29.76 -18.22
C HIS A 160 4.19 28.40 -18.69
N GLN A 161 3.13 27.86 -18.05
CA GLN A 161 2.39 26.74 -18.63
C GLN A 161 1.42 27.28 -19.67
N THR A 162 1.90 27.48 -20.88
CA THR A 162 1.02 27.60 -22.05
C THR A 162 0.35 26.24 -22.26
N MET A 163 -0.93 26.15 -21.93
CA MET A 163 -1.75 25.05 -22.41
C MET A 163 -1.69 25.08 -23.93
N ARG A 164 -1.01 24.12 -24.55
CA ARG A 164 -1.22 23.84 -25.97
C ARG A 164 -2.67 23.40 -26.08
N ARG A 165 -3.51 24.25 -26.66
CA ARG A 165 -4.83 23.86 -27.14
C ARG A 165 -4.61 22.64 -28.04
N ALA A 166 -5.24 21.53 -27.70
CA ALA A 166 -5.43 20.47 -28.66
C ALA A 166 -6.32 21.04 -29.77
N GLU A 167 -5.74 21.30 -30.93
CA GLU A 167 -6.53 21.50 -32.15
C GLU A 167 -7.12 20.12 -32.50
N GLY A 168 -8.40 19.96 -32.14
CA GLY A 168 -9.24 18.90 -32.66
C GLY A 168 -10.09 19.51 -33.74
N GLY A 169 -9.75 19.15 -34.99
CA GLY A 169 -10.68 19.33 -36.12
C GLY A 169 -11.76 18.23 -36.08
#